data_548c1607431fe5c8618045c2ecb8af6d
#
_entry.id   548c1607431fe5c8618045c2ecb8af6d
#
_cell.length_a   1.000
_cell.length_b   1.000
_cell.length_c   1.000
_cell.angle_alpha   90.00
_cell.angle_beta   90.00
_cell.angle_gamma   90.00
#
_symmetry.space_group_name_H-M   'P 1'
#
loop_
_entity.id
_entity.type
_entity.pdbx_description
1 polymer ?
#
loop_
_entity_poly.entity_id
_entity_poly.type
_entity_poly.pdbx_seq_one_letter_code
_entity_poly.pdbx_strand_id
1 'polypeptide(L)'
;ESLEAVKPYIWQGVDAIASKLIDAGTPGLYAYRWRDMAAHYRRDPKNKRDDLFFEAPLLLVLTGTDTSCALAAASIDLMASALGLGMLYSGFIRRGISNSSEAKSMLGLDADPAMCLLIGYPDVTYLRTVPRKKAHVLWK
;
A
#
# COMPACT_ATOMS: atom_id res chain seq x y z
N GLU A 1 -10.49 -2.75 14.49
CA GLU A 1 -9.70 -4.01 14.39
C GLU A 1 -8.23 -3.67 14.22
N SER A 2 -7.33 -4.51 14.74
CA SER A 2 -5.91 -4.24 14.68
C SER A 2 -5.40 -4.51 13.24
N LEU A 3 -4.44 -3.71 12.77
CA LEU A 3 -3.77 -3.90 11.49
C LEU A 3 -3.20 -5.32 11.35
N GLU A 4 -2.70 -5.90 12.43
CA GLU A 4 -2.13 -7.26 12.47
C GLU A 4 -3.16 -8.33 12.07
N ALA A 5 -4.43 -8.14 12.38
CA ALA A 5 -5.47 -9.11 12.03
C ALA A 5 -5.79 -9.15 10.54
N VAL A 6 -5.64 -8.03 9.83
CA VAL A 6 -5.97 -7.95 8.38
C VAL A 6 -4.77 -8.26 7.48
N LYS A 7 -3.54 -8.12 7.97
CA LYS A 7 -2.30 -8.37 7.20
C LYS A 7 -2.29 -9.71 6.46
N PRO A 8 -2.63 -10.86 7.08
CA PRO A 8 -2.60 -12.15 6.40
C PRO A 8 -3.48 -12.19 5.15
N TYR A 9 -4.64 -11.57 5.21
CA TYR A 9 -5.61 -11.54 4.10
C TYR A 9 -5.17 -10.61 2.97
N ILE A 10 -4.48 -9.51 3.30
CA ILE A 10 -3.88 -8.63 2.29
C ILE A 10 -2.74 -9.37 1.57
N TRP A 11 -1.89 -10.10 2.29
CA TRP A 11 -0.85 -10.93 1.71
C TRP A 11 -1.42 -12.05 0.81
N GLN A 12 -2.53 -12.66 1.22
CA GLN A 12 -3.26 -13.63 0.40
C GLN A 12 -3.73 -13.01 -0.92
N GLY A 13 -4.24 -11.79 -0.89
CA GLY A 13 -4.64 -11.06 -2.09
C GLY A 13 -3.46 -10.72 -3.01
N VAL A 14 -2.30 -10.37 -2.45
CA VAL A 14 -1.06 -10.15 -3.22
C VAL A 14 -0.61 -11.45 -3.91
N ASP A 15 -0.64 -12.58 -3.21
CA ASP A 15 -0.32 -13.90 -3.76
C ASP A 15 -1.29 -14.31 -4.88
N ALA A 16 -2.58 -14.02 -4.70
CA ALA A 16 -3.60 -14.30 -5.72
C ALA A 16 -3.35 -13.54 -7.03
N ILE A 17 -2.92 -12.27 -6.96
CA ILE A 17 -2.54 -11.50 -8.16
C ILE A 17 -1.30 -12.12 -8.81
N ALA A 18 -0.28 -12.42 -8.00
CA ALA A 18 0.95 -13.00 -8.51
C ALA A 18 0.70 -14.32 -9.26
N SER A 19 -0.11 -15.19 -8.68
CA SER A 19 -0.52 -16.46 -9.28
C SER A 19 -1.26 -16.26 -10.59
N LYS A 20 -2.27 -15.37 -10.63
CA LYS A 20 -2.99 -15.05 -11.86
C LYS A 20 -2.09 -14.57 -13.00
N LEU A 21 -1.10 -13.73 -12.70
CA LEU A 21 -0.16 -13.21 -13.70
C LEU A 21 0.79 -14.30 -14.22
N ILE A 22 1.20 -15.22 -13.35
CA ILE A 22 2.06 -16.35 -13.71
C ILE A 22 1.30 -17.33 -14.56
N ASP A 23 0.08 -17.70 -14.17
CA ASP A 23 -0.77 -18.67 -14.89
C ASP A 23 -1.20 -18.14 -16.26
N ALA A 24 -1.39 -16.82 -16.39
CA ALA A 24 -1.68 -16.16 -17.66
C ALA A 24 -0.49 -16.09 -18.63
N GLY A 25 0.70 -16.59 -18.24
CA GLY A 25 1.91 -16.53 -19.06
C GLY A 25 2.44 -15.11 -19.28
N THR A 26 1.98 -14.14 -18.51
CA THR A 26 2.42 -12.74 -18.53
C THR A 26 3.05 -12.33 -17.20
N PRO A 27 3.94 -13.15 -16.60
CA PRO A 27 4.58 -12.75 -15.36
C PRO A 27 5.54 -11.60 -15.65
N GLY A 28 5.14 -10.38 -15.29
CA GLY A 28 6.11 -9.31 -15.17
C GLY A 28 7.19 -9.73 -14.15
N LEU A 29 8.36 -9.09 -14.21
CA LEU A 29 9.51 -9.36 -13.33
C LEU A 29 9.13 -9.42 -11.83
N TYR A 30 8.02 -8.79 -11.45
CA TYR A 30 7.55 -8.67 -10.08
C TYR A 30 6.63 -9.80 -9.61
N ALA A 31 5.94 -10.55 -10.49
CA ALA A 31 4.95 -11.54 -10.07
C ALA A 31 5.59 -12.69 -9.24
N TYR A 32 6.73 -13.20 -9.69
CA TYR A 32 7.48 -14.21 -8.93
C TYR A 32 7.95 -13.68 -7.58
N ARG A 33 8.46 -12.45 -7.54
CA ARG A 33 8.90 -11.81 -6.30
C ARG A 33 7.75 -11.62 -5.31
N TRP A 34 6.57 -11.22 -5.78
CA TRP A 34 5.39 -11.06 -4.91
C TRP A 34 4.95 -12.39 -4.31
N ARG A 35 4.96 -13.45 -5.10
CA ARG A 35 4.64 -14.79 -4.63
C ARG A 35 5.66 -15.26 -3.58
N ASP A 36 6.94 -15.01 -3.81
CA ASP A 36 8.00 -15.40 -2.87
C ASP A 36 7.89 -14.60 -1.55
N MET A 37 7.60 -13.30 -1.62
CA MET A 37 7.36 -12.45 -0.44
C MET A 37 6.15 -12.94 0.35
N ALA A 38 5.03 -13.25 -0.31
CA ALA A 38 3.83 -13.78 0.34
C ALA A 38 4.08 -15.16 0.95
N ALA A 39 4.86 -16.03 0.28
CA ALA A 39 5.26 -17.32 0.81
C ALA A 39 6.19 -17.17 2.03
N HIS A 40 7.08 -16.18 2.02
CA HIS A 40 7.94 -15.86 3.15
C HIS A 40 7.13 -15.40 4.36
N TYR A 41 6.21 -14.48 4.17
CA TYR A 41 5.30 -14.01 5.22
C TYR A 41 4.49 -15.16 5.86
N ARG A 42 3.96 -16.10 5.04
CA ARG A 42 3.22 -17.27 5.56
C ARG A 42 4.08 -18.21 6.40
N ARG A 43 5.39 -18.36 6.08
CA ARG A 43 6.31 -19.23 6.81
C ARG A 43 6.70 -18.66 8.17
N ASP A 44 6.85 -17.36 8.24
CA ASP A 44 7.25 -16.65 9.45
C ASP A 44 6.47 -15.34 9.62
N PRO A 45 5.20 -15.42 10.04
CA PRO A 45 4.35 -14.24 10.24
C PRO A 45 4.82 -13.33 11.39
N LYS A 46 5.74 -13.80 12.21
CA LYS A 46 6.37 -13.03 13.30
C LYS A 46 7.70 -12.40 12.89
N ASN A 47 8.15 -12.67 11.67
CA ASN A 47 9.37 -12.06 11.16
C ASN A 47 9.18 -10.55 11.07
N LYS A 48 10.05 -9.82 11.74
CA LYS A 48 10.04 -8.35 11.79
C LYS A 48 10.26 -7.69 10.42
N ARG A 49 10.70 -8.42 9.41
CA ARG A 49 10.87 -7.92 8.05
C ARG A 49 9.57 -8.04 7.27
N ASP A 50 8.66 -7.13 7.52
CA ASP A 50 7.40 -6.99 6.79
C ASP A 50 7.63 -6.12 5.54
N ASP A 51 7.96 -6.76 4.43
CA ASP A 51 8.29 -6.11 3.16
C ASP A 51 7.08 -5.39 2.49
N LEU A 52 5.89 -5.46 3.06
CA LEU A 52 4.68 -4.82 2.54
C LEU A 52 4.23 -3.64 3.41
N PHE A 53 4.29 -3.78 4.73
CA PHE A 53 3.80 -2.79 5.69
C PHE A 53 4.93 -2.01 6.38
N PHE A 54 6.19 -2.48 6.26
CA PHE A 54 7.38 -1.80 6.79
C PHE A 54 7.27 -1.45 8.28
N GLU A 55 6.62 -2.30 9.05
CA GLU A 55 6.34 -2.08 10.48
C GLU A 55 5.53 -0.79 10.78
N ALA A 56 4.89 -0.20 9.77
CA ALA A 56 4.08 0.98 9.95
C ALA A 56 2.88 0.67 10.87
N PRO A 57 2.65 1.49 11.91
CA PRO A 57 1.60 1.23 12.89
C PRO A 57 0.20 1.54 12.36
N LEU A 58 0.07 2.28 11.27
CA LEU A 58 -1.22 2.74 10.76
C LEU A 58 -1.35 2.50 9.26
N LEU A 59 -2.45 1.86 8.88
CA LEU A 59 -2.95 1.77 7.51
C LEU A 59 -4.23 2.59 7.39
N LEU A 60 -4.24 3.55 6.48
CA LEU A 60 -5.44 4.26 6.05
C LEU A 60 -5.89 3.73 4.69
N VAL A 61 -7.17 3.38 4.60
CA VAL A 61 -7.80 2.92 3.37
C VAL A 61 -8.83 3.96 2.94
N LEU A 62 -8.63 4.56 1.79
CA LEU A 62 -9.50 5.59 1.24
C LEU A 62 -10.41 5.00 0.18
N THR A 63 -11.72 5.21 0.35
CA THR A 63 -12.76 4.80 -0.60
C THR A 63 -13.50 6.01 -1.14
N GLY A 64 -13.98 5.94 -2.37
CA GLY A 64 -14.67 7.02 -3.05
C GLY A 64 -14.10 7.28 -4.44
N THR A 65 -14.33 8.48 -4.97
CA THR A 65 -13.76 8.84 -6.29
C THR A 65 -12.25 9.05 -6.19
N ASP A 66 -11.52 8.72 -7.26
CA ASP A 66 -10.06 8.89 -7.31
C ASP A 66 -9.65 10.33 -6.99
N THR A 67 -10.39 11.33 -7.50
CA THR A 67 -10.10 12.75 -7.24
C THR A 67 -10.26 13.10 -5.76
N SER A 68 -11.37 12.71 -5.14
CA SER A 68 -11.59 12.99 -3.71
C SER A 68 -10.56 12.31 -2.82
N CYS A 69 -10.23 11.06 -3.14
CA CYS A 69 -9.20 10.30 -2.41
C CYS A 69 -7.81 10.89 -2.60
N ALA A 70 -7.48 11.39 -3.80
CA ALA A 70 -6.19 12.02 -4.06
C ALA A 70 -6.04 13.34 -3.27
N LEU A 71 -7.08 14.17 -3.20
CA LEU A 71 -7.09 15.40 -2.41
C LEU A 71 -6.97 15.11 -0.90
N ALA A 72 -7.72 14.12 -0.42
CA ALA A 72 -7.63 13.68 0.97
C ALA A 72 -6.22 13.15 1.29
N ALA A 73 -5.67 12.29 0.45
CA ALA A 73 -4.34 11.74 0.63
C ALA A 73 -3.25 12.82 0.65
N ALA A 74 -3.33 13.81 -0.23
CA ALA A 74 -2.39 14.94 -0.23
C ALA A 74 -2.47 15.76 1.05
N SER A 75 -3.68 15.99 1.58
CA SER A 75 -3.88 16.71 2.85
C SER A 75 -3.35 15.91 4.05
N ILE A 76 -3.55 14.59 4.04
CA ILE A 76 -3.01 13.68 5.06
C ILE A 76 -1.48 13.69 5.01
N ASP A 77 -0.86 13.69 3.81
CA ASP A 77 0.59 13.73 3.64
C ASP A 77 1.21 14.99 4.24
N LEU A 78 0.59 16.15 3.96
CA LEU A 78 1.02 17.42 4.54
C LEU A 78 0.93 17.40 6.07
N MET A 79 -0.18 16.89 6.61
CA MET A 79 -0.36 16.81 8.06
C MET A 79 0.62 15.81 8.70
N ALA A 80 0.79 14.63 8.12
CA ALA A 80 1.76 13.63 8.60
C ALA A 80 3.17 14.23 8.63
N SER A 81 3.58 14.92 7.56
CA SER A 81 4.88 15.59 7.49
C SER A 81 5.02 16.68 8.56
N ALA A 82 3.97 17.48 8.81
CA ALA A 82 3.98 18.52 9.87
C ALA A 82 4.10 17.92 11.27
N LEU A 83 3.63 16.70 11.47
CA LEU A 83 3.75 15.94 12.73
C LEU A 83 5.05 15.13 12.84
N GLY A 84 5.96 15.22 11.86
CA GLY A 84 7.19 14.45 11.84
C GLY A 84 7.01 12.98 11.50
N LEU A 85 5.87 12.61 10.91
CA LEU A 85 5.57 11.26 10.48
C LEU A 85 5.95 11.05 9.01
N GLY A 86 6.29 9.81 8.66
CA GLY A 86 6.48 9.37 7.29
C GLY A 86 5.19 8.79 6.71
N MET A 87 4.99 8.93 5.41
CA MET A 87 3.86 8.35 4.70
C MET A 87 4.31 7.63 3.43
N LEU A 88 3.68 6.48 3.14
CA LEU A 88 3.87 5.70 1.93
C LEU A 88 2.53 5.43 1.24
N TYR A 89 2.41 5.86 -0.02
CA TYR A 89 1.30 5.45 -0.89
C TYR A 89 1.53 4.02 -1.38
N SER A 90 0.71 3.07 -0.93
CA SER A 90 0.92 1.65 -1.22
C SER A 90 -0.08 1.11 -2.26
N GLY A 91 0.34 1.08 -3.52
CA GLY A 91 -0.40 0.42 -4.57
C GLY A 91 -0.46 -1.11 -4.41
N PHE A 92 0.49 -1.72 -3.70
CA PHE A 92 0.49 -3.16 -3.45
C PHE A 92 -0.55 -3.55 -2.42
N ILE A 93 -0.66 -2.83 -1.31
CA ILE A 93 -1.70 -3.05 -0.30
C ILE A 93 -3.08 -2.85 -0.93
N ARG A 94 -3.27 -1.79 -1.71
CA ARG A 94 -4.51 -1.57 -2.46
C ARG A 94 -4.88 -2.79 -3.29
N ARG A 95 -3.95 -3.32 -4.10
CA ARG A 95 -4.19 -4.51 -4.94
C ARG A 95 -4.45 -5.75 -4.09
N GLY A 96 -3.73 -5.93 -2.99
CA GLY A 96 -3.96 -7.03 -2.04
C GLY A 96 -5.39 -7.00 -1.50
N ILE A 97 -5.87 -5.85 -1.03
CA ILE A 97 -7.24 -5.69 -0.55
C ILE A 97 -8.26 -5.96 -1.66
N SER A 98 -8.06 -5.39 -2.86
CA SER A 98 -8.96 -5.59 -4.00
C SER A 98 -9.10 -7.05 -4.44
N ASN A 99 -8.10 -7.89 -4.16
CA ASN A 99 -8.09 -9.31 -4.52
C ASN A 99 -8.31 -10.27 -3.33
N SER A 100 -8.77 -9.75 -2.19
CA SER A 100 -9.15 -10.54 -1.02
C SER A 100 -10.53 -10.12 -0.51
N SER A 101 -11.51 -11.00 -0.62
CA SER A 101 -12.85 -10.82 -0.05
C SER A 101 -12.83 -10.71 1.45
N GLU A 102 -11.95 -11.48 2.09
CA GLU A 102 -11.76 -11.50 3.52
C GLU A 102 -11.19 -10.18 4.04
N ALA A 103 -10.15 -9.63 3.35
CA ALA A 103 -9.59 -8.33 3.69
C ALA A 103 -10.64 -7.22 3.56
N LYS A 104 -11.43 -7.22 2.47
CA LYS A 104 -12.54 -6.27 2.28
C LYS A 104 -13.58 -6.37 3.39
N SER A 105 -14.02 -7.59 3.69
CA SER A 105 -15.00 -7.83 4.75
C SER A 105 -14.52 -7.36 6.12
N MET A 106 -13.27 -7.67 6.49
CA MET A 106 -12.69 -7.22 7.77
C MET A 106 -12.55 -5.71 7.86
N LEU A 107 -12.30 -5.03 6.76
CA LEU A 107 -12.18 -3.58 6.69
C LEU A 107 -13.54 -2.87 6.50
N GLY A 108 -14.63 -3.63 6.39
CA GLY A 108 -15.97 -3.07 6.17
C GLY A 108 -16.10 -2.36 4.80
N LEU A 109 -15.44 -2.86 3.77
CA LEU A 109 -15.42 -2.25 2.45
C LEU A 109 -16.43 -2.92 1.51
N ASP A 110 -17.36 -2.12 0.99
CA ASP A 110 -18.32 -2.54 -0.03
C ASP A 110 -17.75 -2.46 -1.45
N ALA A 111 -16.66 -1.74 -1.64
CA ALA A 111 -15.99 -1.53 -2.93
C ALA A 111 -14.47 -1.63 -2.79
N ASP A 112 -13.78 -1.67 -3.94
CA ASP A 112 -12.33 -1.64 -3.95
C ASP A 112 -11.81 -0.29 -3.43
N PRO A 113 -10.71 -0.28 -2.66
CA PRO A 113 -10.11 0.96 -2.20
C PRO A 113 -9.55 1.78 -3.38
N ALA A 114 -9.74 3.08 -3.35
CA ALA A 114 -9.11 4.00 -4.28
C ALA A 114 -7.61 4.16 -3.95
N MET A 115 -7.29 4.33 -2.67
CA MET A 115 -5.90 4.48 -2.19
C MET A 115 -5.69 3.80 -0.85
N CYS A 116 -4.43 3.37 -0.62
CA CYS A 116 -3.97 2.87 0.67
C CYS A 116 -2.70 3.62 1.07
N LEU A 117 -2.66 4.09 2.31
CA LEU A 117 -1.57 4.89 2.87
C LEU A 117 -1.05 4.19 4.13
N LEU A 118 0.25 3.98 4.21
CA LEU A 118 0.92 3.60 5.45
C LEU A 118 1.48 4.85 6.11
N ILE A 119 1.29 4.98 7.41
CA ILE A 119 1.82 6.09 8.20
C ILE A 119 2.59 5.52 9.39
N GLY A 120 3.77 6.07 9.63
CA GLY A 120 4.63 5.62 10.71
C GLY A 120 5.77 6.59 10.99
N TYR A 121 6.68 6.19 11.84
CA TYR A 121 7.86 6.96 12.18
C TYR A 121 8.98 6.64 11.18
N PRO A 122 9.50 7.65 10.43
CA PRO A 122 10.55 7.40 9.45
C PRO A 122 11.87 7.07 10.15
N ASP A 123 12.52 5.99 9.69
CA ASP A 123 13.86 5.60 10.15
C ASP A 123 14.98 6.27 9.32
N VAL A 124 14.61 7.09 8.34
CA VAL A 124 15.53 7.77 7.45
C VAL A 124 15.21 9.26 7.35
N THR A 125 16.23 10.07 7.26
CA THR A 125 16.12 11.51 6.98
C THR A 125 16.62 11.77 5.56
N TYR A 126 15.74 12.28 4.69
CA TYR A 126 16.13 12.66 3.35
C TYR A 126 16.86 14.00 3.35
N LEU A 127 18.04 14.04 2.76
CA LEU A 127 18.85 15.26 2.67
C LEU A 127 18.27 16.29 1.68
N ARG A 128 17.45 15.85 0.75
CA ARG A 128 16.81 16.71 -0.26
C ARG A 128 15.54 16.06 -0.80
N THR A 129 14.65 16.88 -1.35
CA THR A 129 13.48 16.41 -2.08
C THR A 129 13.87 15.80 -3.43
N VAL A 130 13.05 14.89 -3.94
CA VAL A 130 13.23 14.33 -5.28
C VAL A 130 13.13 15.45 -6.33
N PRO A 131 14.08 15.55 -7.29
CA PRO A 131 14.00 16.52 -8.38
C PRO A 131 12.70 16.30 -9.18
N ARG A 132 11.91 17.35 -9.33
CA ARG A 132 10.68 17.31 -10.12
C ARG A 132 10.89 17.99 -11.46
N LYS A 133 10.19 17.51 -12.50
CA LYS A 133 10.15 18.21 -13.77
C LYS A 133 9.51 19.58 -13.58
N LYS A 134 10.04 20.59 -14.28
CA LYS A 134 9.43 21.93 -14.27
C LYS A 134 8.02 21.85 -14.85
N ALA A 135 7.06 22.49 -14.18
CA ALA A 135 5.72 22.62 -14.72
C ALA A 135 5.74 23.57 -15.92
N HIS A 136 5.00 23.19 -16.97
CA HIS A 136 4.76 24.09 -18.09
C HIS A 136 3.53 24.94 -17.74
N VAL A 137 3.74 26.21 -17.40
CA VAL A 137 2.69 27.15 -17.02
C VAL A 137 2.56 28.21 -18.10
N LEU A 138 1.37 28.36 -18.65
CA LEU A 138 1.01 29.44 -19.56
C LEU A 138 0.30 30.53 -18.77
N TRP A 139 0.94 31.68 -18.68
CA TRP A 139 0.32 32.87 -18.09
C TRP A 139 -0.41 33.63 -19.21
N LYS A 140 -1.70 33.90 -19.06
CA LYS A 140 -2.50 34.70 -19.97
C LYS A 140 -2.84 36.03 -19.36
#